data_89199776cdc61fc3c0bcf66d7db07ff4
#
_entry.id   89199776cdc61fc3c0bcf66d7db07ff4
#
_cell.length_a   1.000
_cell.length_b   1.000
_cell.length_c   1.000
_cell.angle_alpha   90.00
_cell.angle_beta   90.00
_cell.angle_gamma   90.00
#
_symmetry.space_group_name_H-M   'P 1'
#
loop_
_entity.id
_entity.type
_entity.pdbx_description
1 polymer ?
#
loop_
_entity_poly.entity_id
_entity_poly.type
_entity_poly.pdbx_seq_one_letter_code
_entity_poly.pdbx_strand_id
1 'polypeptide(L)'
;MKLNPTFKSKLYTYFIKRLRAFPYRNGWLKVPVCPYCGRELKMGINLSTFRTNCFRCNAHPSPIQLAMDVEGFTEYSELIKLLDNEDFTELTFKEDKVELSGRKEVYLPEGFRNISEGRSQLARSMRSYIKKRGFSVEGLSKQGVGYCNTGKFFGYLIIPYTYHGVLRYYNARNVMGIGPRYNNPDKDTTGLGKEFIIFNHDALEMYESVYICEGALNALTLGERAIAMMGKAVSSYQINELLKSPVKRFTILLDSDAKLYAINLALKLVNFKRVKVVFPPDGNDVNDLGKKNTMKLVYKTRYQEYKDLIKLKNSMI
;
A
#
# COMPACT_ATOMS: atom_id res chain seq x y z
N MET A 1 24.89 -28.35 -4.64
CA MET A 1 25.39 -27.11 -5.28
C MET A 1 24.66 -25.92 -4.64
N LYS A 2 25.37 -25.06 -3.91
CA LYS A 2 24.78 -23.81 -3.39
C LYS A 2 24.71 -22.83 -4.55
N LEU A 3 23.53 -22.61 -5.11
CA LEU A 3 23.34 -21.61 -6.16
C LEU A 3 23.58 -20.20 -5.60
N ASN A 4 24.22 -19.37 -6.43
CA ASN A 4 24.47 -17.97 -6.12
C ASN A 4 23.12 -17.26 -5.83
N PRO A 5 23.02 -16.46 -4.74
CA PRO A 5 21.82 -15.70 -4.41
C PRO A 5 21.28 -14.85 -5.57
N THR A 6 22.17 -14.22 -6.34
CA THR A 6 21.82 -13.43 -7.53
C THR A 6 21.12 -14.27 -8.60
N PHE A 7 21.59 -15.49 -8.86
CA PHE A 7 20.96 -16.38 -9.81
C PHE A 7 19.56 -16.82 -9.38
N LYS A 8 19.37 -17.10 -8.06
CA LYS A 8 18.03 -17.40 -7.52
C LYS A 8 17.06 -16.23 -7.68
N SER A 9 17.55 -15.00 -7.48
CA SER A 9 16.77 -13.79 -7.67
C SER A 9 16.33 -13.63 -9.13
N LYS A 10 17.23 -13.84 -10.08
CA LYS A 10 16.91 -13.81 -11.52
C LYS A 10 15.88 -14.87 -11.91
N LEU A 11 16.01 -16.11 -11.42
CA LEU A 11 15.00 -17.15 -11.61
C LEU A 11 13.65 -16.80 -11.00
N TYR A 12 13.64 -16.18 -9.81
CA TYR A 12 12.40 -15.70 -9.19
C TYR A 12 11.69 -14.71 -10.10
N THR A 13 12.44 -13.69 -10.58
CA THR A 13 11.94 -12.68 -11.50
C THR A 13 11.43 -13.29 -12.80
N TYR A 14 12.16 -14.24 -13.36
CA TYR A 14 11.76 -14.98 -14.53
C TYR A 14 10.38 -15.66 -14.34
N PHE A 15 10.19 -16.40 -13.27
CA PHE A 15 8.93 -17.09 -13.02
C PHE A 15 7.75 -16.14 -12.80
N ILE A 16 7.98 -15.01 -12.14
CA ILE A 16 6.96 -13.97 -11.97
C ILE A 16 6.56 -13.37 -13.33
N LYS A 17 7.54 -12.99 -14.14
CA LYS A 17 7.29 -12.32 -15.43
C LYS A 17 6.78 -13.29 -16.50
N ARG A 18 7.47 -14.42 -16.68
CA ARG A 18 7.22 -15.35 -17.80
C ARG A 18 6.08 -16.30 -17.56
N LEU A 19 6.02 -16.91 -16.37
CA LEU A 19 4.95 -17.84 -16.00
C LEU A 19 3.80 -17.18 -15.22
N ARG A 20 3.87 -15.88 -14.97
CA ARG A 20 2.93 -15.15 -14.10
C ARG A 20 2.78 -15.82 -12.73
N ALA A 21 3.85 -16.49 -12.28
CA ALA A 21 3.85 -17.14 -10.99
C ALA A 21 3.71 -16.10 -9.88
N PHE A 22 3.07 -16.47 -8.80
CA PHE A 22 2.83 -15.57 -7.68
C PHE A 22 3.18 -16.25 -6.36
N PRO A 23 3.62 -15.47 -5.35
CA PRO A 23 3.94 -16.01 -4.04
C PRO A 23 2.76 -16.74 -3.40
N TYR A 24 3.07 -17.89 -2.77
CA TYR A 24 2.16 -18.75 -2.07
C TYR A 24 2.75 -19.15 -0.70
N ARG A 25 2.09 -20.01 0.06
CA ARG A 25 2.49 -20.36 1.43
C ARG A 25 3.92 -20.94 1.52
N ASN A 26 4.63 -20.65 2.61
CA ASN A 26 5.92 -21.25 2.97
C ASN A 26 7.02 -21.12 1.88
N GLY A 27 7.09 -19.96 1.22
CA GLY A 27 8.13 -19.69 0.22
C GLY A 27 7.93 -20.36 -1.14
N TRP A 28 6.74 -20.92 -1.38
CA TRP A 28 6.35 -21.43 -2.70
C TRP A 28 5.83 -20.30 -3.59
N LEU A 29 6.17 -20.39 -4.87
CA LEU A 29 5.45 -19.69 -5.94
C LEU A 29 4.39 -20.61 -6.49
N LYS A 30 3.21 -20.08 -6.81
CA LYS A 30 2.15 -20.79 -7.51
C LYS A 30 2.14 -20.38 -8.97
N VAL A 31 2.14 -21.35 -9.87
CA VAL A 31 2.05 -21.12 -11.31
C VAL A 31 0.57 -21.18 -11.73
N PRO A 32 0.04 -20.14 -12.40
CA PRO A 32 -1.36 -20.12 -12.82
C PRO A 32 -1.76 -21.31 -13.67
N VAL A 33 -0.94 -21.68 -14.66
CA VAL A 33 -1.17 -22.83 -15.55
C VAL A 33 0.08 -23.68 -15.58
N CYS A 34 -0.04 -24.96 -15.29
CA CYS A 34 1.08 -25.90 -15.35
C CYS A 34 1.58 -26.06 -16.80
N PRO A 35 2.87 -25.80 -17.10
CA PRO A 35 3.39 -25.93 -18.47
C PRO A 35 3.32 -27.35 -19.05
N TYR A 36 3.28 -28.37 -18.18
CA TYR A 36 3.31 -29.76 -18.61
C TYR A 36 1.91 -30.37 -18.87
N CYS A 37 0.88 -29.94 -18.15
CA CYS A 37 -0.45 -30.53 -18.24
C CYS A 37 -1.60 -29.56 -18.45
N GLY A 38 -1.31 -28.27 -18.56
CA GLY A 38 -2.29 -27.20 -18.79
C GLY A 38 -3.28 -26.97 -17.62
N ARG A 39 -3.15 -27.67 -16.48
CA ARG A 39 -4.08 -27.51 -15.36
C ARG A 39 -3.76 -26.29 -14.52
N GLU A 40 -4.82 -25.56 -14.18
CA GLU A 40 -4.73 -24.34 -13.41
C GLU A 40 -4.36 -24.60 -11.94
N LEU A 41 -3.49 -23.76 -11.40
CA LEU A 41 -3.13 -23.68 -9.99
C LEU A 41 -2.66 -25.02 -9.36
N LYS A 42 -2.15 -25.96 -10.16
CA LYS A 42 -1.66 -27.24 -9.66
C LYS A 42 -0.15 -27.31 -9.51
N MET A 43 0.60 -26.39 -10.13
CA MET A 43 2.05 -26.36 -10.06
C MET A 43 2.55 -25.32 -9.07
N GLY A 44 3.55 -25.71 -8.28
CA GLY A 44 4.28 -24.84 -7.35
C GLY A 44 5.79 -24.91 -7.58
N ILE A 45 6.48 -23.82 -7.27
CA ILE A 45 7.93 -23.66 -7.33
C ILE A 45 8.41 -23.16 -5.97
N ASN A 46 9.42 -23.77 -5.40
CA ASN A 46 10.07 -23.30 -4.17
C ASN A 46 11.58 -23.12 -4.42
N LEU A 47 12.01 -21.86 -4.47
CA LEU A 47 13.42 -21.51 -4.73
C LEU A 47 14.33 -21.65 -3.50
N SER A 48 13.76 -21.70 -2.31
CA SER A 48 14.54 -21.94 -1.09
C SER A 48 14.97 -23.40 -1.00
N THR A 49 14.04 -24.33 -1.24
CA THR A 49 14.30 -25.78 -1.29
C THR A 49 14.72 -26.27 -2.66
N PHE A 50 14.66 -25.40 -3.65
CA PHE A 50 14.97 -25.66 -5.06
C PHE A 50 14.15 -26.82 -5.67
N ARG A 51 12.84 -26.84 -5.37
CA ARG A 51 11.90 -27.88 -5.80
C ARG A 51 10.73 -27.28 -6.56
N THR A 52 10.23 -28.06 -7.49
CA THR A 52 8.94 -27.83 -8.16
C THR A 52 8.04 -29.05 -7.98
N ASN A 53 6.74 -28.86 -8.03
CA ASN A 53 5.80 -29.96 -8.03
C ASN A 53 4.47 -29.56 -8.66
N CYS A 54 3.95 -30.38 -9.55
CA CYS A 54 2.58 -30.30 -10.03
C CYS A 54 1.72 -31.39 -9.39
N PHE A 55 0.77 -31.04 -8.57
CA PHE A 55 -0.13 -31.96 -7.87
C PHE A 55 -1.13 -32.70 -8.82
N ARG A 56 -1.10 -32.42 -10.12
CA ARG A 56 -1.99 -33.08 -11.11
C ARG A 56 -1.25 -34.10 -11.98
N CYS A 57 -0.15 -33.68 -12.62
CA CYS A 57 0.62 -34.57 -13.52
C CYS A 57 1.88 -35.11 -12.88
N ASN A 58 2.12 -34.78 -11.60
CA ASN A 58 3.28 -35.22 -10.85
C ASN A 58 4.64 -34.80 -11.48
N ALA A 59 4.64 -33.78 -12.37
CA ALA A 59 5.89 -33.21 -12.88
C ALA A 59 6.63 -32.48 -11.73
N HIS A 60 7.91 -32.80 -11.55
CA HIS A 60 8.77 -32.23 -10.50
C HIS A 60 10.19 -31.91 -11.00
N PRO A 61 10.32 -31.18 -12.14
CA PRO A 61 11.63 -30.75 -12.63
C PRO A 61 12.33 -29.86 -11.61
N SER A 62 13.65 -29.67 -11.71
CA SER A 62 14.30 -28.57 -10.99
C SER A 62 13.77 -27.21 -11.50
N PRO A 63 13.85 -26.12 -10.72
CA PRO A 63 13.48 -24.81 -11.22
C PRO A 63 14.25 -24.38 -12.48
N ILE A 64 15.50 -24.78 -12.62
CA ILE A 64 16.30 -24.55 -13.84
C ILE A 64 15.70 -25.32 -15.02
N GLN A 65 15.44 -26.61 -14.83
CA GLN A 65 14.87 -27.44 -15.87
C GLN A 65 13.49 -26.94 -16.31
N LEU A 66 12.67 -26.53 -15.35
CA LEU A 66 11.37 -25.91 -15.65
C LEU A 66 11.52 -24.67 -16.53
N ALA A 67 12.48 -23.79 -16.23
CA ALA A 67 12.71 -22.60 -17.03
C ALA A 67 13.20 -22.94 -18.44
N MET A 68 14.11 -23.92 -18.55
CA MET A 68 14.58 -24.42 -19.84
C MET A 68 13.46 -25.04 -20.67
N ASP A 69 12.63 -25.89 -20.06
CA ASP A 69 11.48 -26.53 -20.72
C ASP A 69 10.46 -25.52 -21.25
N VAL A 70 10.21 -24.47 -20.49
CA VAL A 70 9.28 -23.39 -20.88
C VAL A 70 9.79 -22.59 -22.08
N GLU A 71 11.11 -22.33 -22.15
CA GLU A 71 11.72 -21.59 -23.24
C GLU A 71 12.12 -22.50 -24.43
N GLY A 72 12.05 -23.83 -24.27
CA GLY A 72 12.51 -24.77 -25.28
C GLY A 72 14.04 -24.84 -25.41
N PHE A 73 14.78 -24.48 -24.37
CA PHE A 73 16.24 -24.50 -24.35
C PHE A 73 16.78 -25.91 -24.11
N THR A 74 17.82 -26.26 -24.83
CA THR A 74 18.55 -27.54 -24.65
C THR A 74 19.83 -27.34 -23.85
N GLU A 75 20.42 -26.12 -23.90
CA GLU A 75 21.67 -25.80 -23.25
C GLU A 75 21.47 -24.82 -22.08
N TYR A 76 22.10 -25.11 -20.95
CA TYR A 76 22.04 -24.24 -19.76
C TYR A 76 22.59 -22.81 -20.03
N SER A 77 23.55 -22.68 -20.95
CA SER A 77 24.11 -21.41 -21.37
C SER A 77 23.08 -20.45 -21.97
N GLU A 78 22.03 -20.98 -22.62
CA GLU A 78 20.96 -20.18 -23.21
C GLU A 78 20.08 -19.56 -22.12
N LEU A 79 19.78 -20.34 -21.05
CA LEU A 79 19.05 -19.82 -19.89
C LEU A 79 19.87 -18.74 -19.17
N ILE A 80 21.18 -18.92 -19.02
CA ILE A 80 22.05 -17.89 -18.41
C ILE A 80 21.99 -16.60 -19.21
N LYS A 81 22.16 -16.67 -20.53
CA LYS A 81 22.07 -15.49 -21.42
C LYS A 81 20.72 -14.80 -21.31
N LEU A 82 19.62 -15.57 -21.25
CA LEU A 82 18.29 -15.02 -21.06
C LEU A 82 18.18 -14.30 -19.72
N LEU A 83 18.64 -14.92 -18.60
CA LEU A 83 18.57 -14.36 -17.27
C LEU A 83 19.53 -13.18 -17.04
N ASP A 84 20.57 -13.06 -17.85
CA ASP A 84 21.52 -11.94 -17.82
C ASP A 84 21.05 -10.74 -18.66
N ASN A 85 20.02 -10.92 -19.48
CA ASN A 85 19.40 -9.83 -20.22
C ASN A 85 18.70 -8.85 -19.27
N GLU A 86 18.74 -7.54 -19.55
CA GLU A 86 18.22 -6.46 -18.67
C GLU A 86 16.77 -6.62 -18.26
N ASP A 87 15.95 -7.34 -19.03
CA ASP A 87 14.55 -7.62 -18.72
C ASP A 87 14.35 -8.53 -17.51
N PHE A 88 15.36 -9.29 -17.09
CA PHE A 88 15.32 -10.14 -15.89
C PHE A 88 16.27 -9.66 -14.78
N THR A 89 17.00 -8.58 -15.00
CA THR A 89 17.65 -7.85 -13.94
C THR A 89 16.56 -7.26 -13.05
N GLU A 90 16.40 -7.91 -11.93
CA GLU A 90 15.80 -7.42 -10.72
C GLU A 90 14.37 -6.83 -10.82
N LEU A 91 13.36 -7.74 -10.75
CA LEU A 91 12.47 -7.58 -9.63
C LEU A 91 13.26 -7.98 -8.35
N THR A 92 14.43 -7.43 -8.12
CA THR A 92 14.76 -7.05 -6.78
C THR A 92 13.50 -6.25 -6.41
N PHE A 93 12.77 -6.67 -5.38
CA PHE A 93 12.58 -5.69 -4.35
C PHE A 93 13.94 -4.99 -4.31
N LYS A 94 14.15 -3.95 -5.11
CA LYS A 94 15.08 -2.94 -4.72
C LYS A 94 14.58 -2.72 -3.32
N GLU A 95 15.28 -3.28 -2.31
CA GLU A 95 15.54 -2.40 -1.24
C GLU A 95 16.04 -1.19 -2.01
N ASP A 96 15.10 -0.36 -2.45
CA ASP A 96 15.34 1.03 -2.42
C ASP A 96 15.72 1.15 -0.93
N LYS A 97 16.99 0.95 -0.63
CA LYS A 97 17.69 1.85 0.23
C LYS A 97 17.44 3.16 -0.50
N VAL A 98 16.17 3.60 -0.42
CA VAL A 98 15.84 5.00 -0.47
C VAL A 98 16.73 5.45 0.64
N GLU A 99 17.92 5.89 0.22
CA GLU A 99 18.81 6.56 1.12
C GLU A 99 17.91 7.64 1.69
N LEU A 100 17.39 7.38 2.89
CA LEU A 100 16.68 8.36 3.67
C LEU A 100 17.62 9.54 3.98
N SER A 101 18.85 9.49 3.48
CA SER A 101 19.86 10.54 3.39
C SER A 101 19.38 11.83 2.73
N GLY A 102 18.33 11.79 1.91
CA GLY A 102 17.68 12.99 1.36
C GLY A 102 16.56 13.55 2.23
N ARG A 103 16.20 12.91 3.37
CA ARG A 103 15.16 13.47 4.26
C ARG A 103 15.64 14.76 4.88
N LYS A 104 14.85 15.82 4.67
CA LYS A 104 15.00 17.09 5.38
C LYS A 104 14.17 17.07 6.65
N GLU A 105 14.58 17.84 7.63
CA GLU A 105 13.77 18.10 8.80
C GLU A 105 12.52 18.88 8.38
N VAL A 106 11.35 18.40 8.80
CA VAL A 106 10.07 19.00 8.43
C VAL A 106 9.52 19.76 9.61
N TYR A 107 9.14 21.02 9.38
CA TYR A 107 8.52 21.87 10.37
C TYR A 107 7.07 22.15 9.99
N LEU A 108 6.23 22.39 11.00
CA LEU A 108 4.88 22.88 10.74
C LEU A 108 4.94 24.27 10.08
N PRO A 109 3.98 24.59 9.20
CA PRO A 109 4.00 25.86 8.48
C PRO A 109 3.98 27.08 9.42
N GLU A 110 4.56 28.17 8.94
CA GLU A 110 4.44 29.46 9.62
C GLU A 110 2.97 29.81 9.89
N GLY A 111 2.70 30.38 11.05
CA GLY A 111 1.34 30.70 11.48
C GLY A 111 0.51 29.52 11.90
N PHE A 112 1.10 28.33 12.07
CA PHE A 112 0.39 27.18 12.60
C PHE A 112 -0.15 27.45 14.01
N ARG A 113 -1.42 27.06 14.22
CA ARG A 113 -2.12 27.07 15.51
C ARG A 113 -2.83 25.74 15.69
N ASN A 114 -2.78 25.18 16.89
CA ASN A 114 -3.56 23.98 17.19
C ASN A 114 -5.07 24.28 17.01
N ILE A 115 -5.84 23.28 16.59
CA ILE A 115 -7.26 23.45 16.28
C ILE A 115 -8.11 23.90 17.49
N SER A 116 -7.64 23.63 18.71
CA SER A 116 -8.28 24.08 19.95
C SER A 116 -8.01 25.57 20.26
N GLU A 117 -6.96 26.13 19.66
CA GLU A 117 -6.51 27.50 19.95
C GLU A 117 -7.23 28.57 19.12
N GLY A 118 -7.14 29.80 19.60
CA GLY A 118 -7.63 31.00 18.92
C GLY A 118 -9.15 31.22 19.04
N ARG A 119 -9.52 32.54 18.99
CA ARG A 119 -10.93 33.02 19.07
C ARG A 119 -11.37 33.74 17.80
N SER A 120 -10.52 33.85 16.80
CA SER A 120 -10.80 34.56 15.54
C SER A 120 -11.93 33.89 14.76
N GLN A 121 -12.49 34.63 13.78
CA GLN A 121 -13.48 34.08 12.86
C GLN A 121 -12.94 32.86 12.11
N LEU A 122 -11.66 32.91 11.67
CA LEU A 122 -10.99 31.79 11.04
C LEU A 122 -10.95 30.55 11.95
N ALA A 123 -10.56 30.72 13.22
CA ALA A 123 -10.53 29.60 14.18
C ALA A 123 -11.92 28.97 14.37
N ARG A 124 -12.99 29.77 14.39
CA ARG A 124 -14.37 29.29 14.47
C ARG A 124 -14.77 28.52 13.19
N SER A 125 -14.40 29.02 12.01
CA SER A 125 -14.66 28.34 10.73
C SER A 125 -13.96 27.01 10.63
N MET A 126 -12.68 26.92 11.08
CA MET A 126 -11.93 25.66 11.10
C MET A 126 -12.60 24.61 12.02
N ARG A 127 -12.98 25.03 13.23
CA ARG A 127 -13.71 24.13 14.17
C ARG A 127 -15.10 23.73 13.64
N SER A 128 -15.81 24.63 12.98
CA SER A 128 -17.07 24.29 12.32
C SER A 128 -16.88 23.26 11.22
N TYR A 129 -15.83 23.42 10.40
CA TYR A 129 -15.53 22.47 9.34
C TYR A 129 -15.27 21.05 9.88
N ILE A 130 -14.40 20.91 10.90
CA ILE A 130 -14.09 19.59 11.45
C ILE A 130 -15.30 18.96 12.15
N LYS A 131 -16.13 19.76 12.84
CA LYS A 131 -17.38 19.29 13.47
C LYS A 131 -18.38 18.78 12.41
N LYS A 132 -18.55 19.51 11.30
CA LYS A 132 -19.37 19.06 10.15
C LYS A 132 -18.88 17.73 9.54
N ARG A 133 -17.56 17.47 9.64
CA ARG A 133 -16.92 16.22 9.24
C ARG A 133 -16.99 15.11 10.30
N GLY A 134 -17.71 15.33 11.40
CA GLY A 134 -17.91 14.33 12.46
C GLY A 134 -16.77 14.22 13.48
N PHE A 135 -15.80 15.16 13.48
CA PHE A 135 -14.69 15.11 14.43
C PHE A 135 -14.92 15.98 15.66
N SER A 136 -14.36 15.53 16.80
CA SER A 136 -14.25 16.38 17.98
C SER A 136 -13.01 17.27 17.90
N VAL A 137 -13.14 18.52 18.37
CA VAL A 137 -12.02 19.47 18.44
C VAL A 137 -10.92 18.92 19.34
N GLU A 138 -11.30 18.40 20.49
CA GLU A 138 -10.35 17.84 21.45
C GLU A 138 -9.60 16.62 20.90
N GLY A 139 -10.31 15.70 20.23
CA GLY A 139 -9.69 14.51 19.61
C GLY A 139 -8.65 14.86 18.55
N LEU A 140 -8.97 15.81 17.65
CA LEU A 140 -8.00 16.25 16.64
C LEU A 140 -6.88 17.11 17.23
N SER A 141 -7.17 17.91 18.27
CA SER A 141 -6.15 18.68 18.98
C SER A 141 -5.06 17.79 19.58
N LYS A 142 -5.44 16.68 20.23
CA LYS A 142 -4.51 15.68 20.78
C LYS A 142 -3.63 15.02 19.72
N GLN A 143 -4.12 14.94 18.47
CA GLN A 143 -3.37 14.43 17.32
C GLN A 143 -2.54 15.51 16.62
N GLY A 144 -2.43 16.69 17.20
CA GLY A 144 -1.64 17.79 16.67
C GLY A 144 -2.26 18.48 15.45
N VAL A 145 -3.53 18.20 15.10
CA VAL A 145 -4.21 18.85 13.98
C VAL A 145 -4.42 20.34 14.30
N GLY A 146 -4.16 21.19 13.33
CA GLY A 146 -4.27 22.63 13.48
C GLY A 146 -4.65 23.34 12.18
N TYR A 147 -4.42 24.63 12.15
CA TYR A 147 -4.66 25.49 10.98
C TYR A 147 -3.62 26.61 10.93
N CYS A 148 -3.43 27.21 9.77
CA CYS A 148 -2.57 28.39 9.65
C CYS A 148 -3.41 29.66 9.60
N ASN A 149 -3.00 30.65 10.42
CA ASN A 149 -3.65 31.96 10.51
C ASN A 149 -2.88 33.07 9.78
N THR A 150 -1.73 32.76 9.20
CA THR A 150 -0.91 33.64 8.38
C THR A 150 -0.18 32.87 7.29
N GLY A 151 0.52 33.57 6.40
CA GLY A 151 1.44 33.00 5.40
C GLY A 151 0.79 32.22 4.28
N LYS A 152 1.61 31.43 3.57
CA LYS A 152 1.24 30.64 2.39
C LYS A 152 0.06 29.68 2.64
N PHE A 153 -0.10 29.22 3.87
CA PHE A 153 -1.11 28.23 4.27
C PHE A 153 -2.30 28.86 5.03
N PHE A 154 -2.47 30.17 4.93
CA PHE A 154 -3.62 30.84 5.53
C PHE A 154 -4.94 30.15 5.11
N GLY A 155 -5.77 29.79 6.08
CA GLY A 155 -7.05 29.16 5.81
C GLY A 155 -6.99 27.65 5.48
N TYR A 156 -5.84 27.01 5.62
CA TYR A 156 -5.68 25.58 5.49
C TYR A 156 -5.74 24.87 6.84
N LEU A 157 -6.47 23.77 6.88
CA LEU A 157 -6.38 22.78 7.96
C LEU A 157 -5.09 21.97 7.76
N ILE A 158 -4.26 21.89 8.79
CA ILE A 158 -2.98 21.17 8.77
C ILE A 158 -3.13 19.89 9.57
N ILE A 159 -2.87 18.76 8.93
CA ILE A 159 -2.88 17.43 9.55
C ILE A 159 -1.43 16.94 9.54
N PRO A 160 -0.75 16.89 10.69
CA PRO A 160 0.63 16.43 10.77
C PRO A 160 0.70 14.90 10.57
N TYR A 161 1.77 14.44 9.93
CA TYR A 161 2.12 13.04 9.79
C TYR A 161 3.40 12.80 10.58
N THR A 162 3.25 12.15 11.71
CA THR A 162 4.36 11.78 12.59
C THR A 162 4.71 10.32 12.43
N TYR A 163 5.97 9.99 12.69
CA TYR A 163 6.45 8.64 12.83
C TYR A 163 7.44 8.62 13.99
N HIS A 164 7.17 7.79 14.98
CA HIS A 164 7.87 7.77 16.28
C HIS A 164 7.96 9.18 16.92
N GLY A 165 6.85 9.93 16.87
CA GLY A 165 6.76 11.27 17.41
C GLY A 165 7.45 12.37 16.60
N VAL A 166 8.20 12.03 15.55
CA VAL A 166 8.89 12.99 14.69
C VAL A 166 8.01 13.36 13.50
N LEU A 167 7.82 14.68 13.27
CA LEU A 167 7.09 15.18 12.10
C LEU A 167 7.83 14.79 10.81
N ARG A 168 7.14 14.13 9.90
CA ARG A 168 7.69 13.66 8.62
C ARG A 168 7.07 14.34 7.42
N TYR A 169 5.83 14.78 7.59
CA TYR A 169 5.05 15.43 6.56
C TYR A 169 3.84 16.12 7.17
N TYR A 170 3.12 16.90 6.39
CA TYR A 170 1.77 17.34 6.76
C TYR A 170 0.87 17.43 5.53
N ASN A 171 -0.42 17.23 5.74
CA ASN A 171 -1.43 17.47 4.73
C ASN A 171 -2.07 18.85 5.00
N ALA A 172 -2.06 19.72 4.01
CA ALA A 172 -2.71 21.04 4.10
C ALA A 172 -3.97 21.03 3.24
N ARG A 173 -5.13 20.98 3.90
CA ARG A 173 -6.46 20.96 3.30
C ARG A 173 -7.09 22.35 3.31
N ASN A 174 -7.43 22.87 2.13
CA ASN A 174 -8.13 24.14 2.02
C ASN A 174 -9.54 24.05 2.59
N VAL A 175 -9.85 24.93 3.56
CA VAL A 175 -11.19 25.03 4.18
C VAL A 175 -11.91 26.28 3.76
N MET A 176 -11.18 27.34 3.41
CA MET A 176 -11.75 28.66 3.08
C MET A 176 -12.09 28.80 1.59
N GLY A 177 -11.77 27.83 0.74
CA GLY A 177 -12.01 27.90 -0.71
C GLY A 177 -11.08 28.82 -1.49
N ILE A 178 -10.01 29.30 -0.86
CA ILE A 178 -9.00 30.19 -1.47
C ILE A 178 -7.79 29.33 -1.89
N GLY A 179 -7.61 29.10 -3.18
CA GLY A 179 -6.52 28.27 -3.72
C GLY A 179 -6.86 26.79 -3.87
N PRO A 180 -5.85 25.92 -4.13
CA PRO A 180 -6.07 24.52 -4.43
C PRO A 180 -6.64 23.76 -3.23
N ARG A 181 -7.42 22.68 -3.51
CA ARG A 181 -8.04 21.81 -2.49
C ARG A 181 -7.01 21.26 -1.48
N TYR A 182 -5.81 20.97 -1.96
CA TYR A 182 -4.65 20.55 -1.16
C TYR A 182 -3.43 21.34 -1.59
N ASN A 183 -2.63 21.79 -0.62
CA ASN A 183 -1.35 22.45 -0.83
C ASN A 183 -0.30 21.80 0.08
N ASN A 184 0.08 20.58 -0.27
CA ASN A 184 0.98 19.78 0.55
C ASN A 184 2.44 20.20 0.34
N PRO A 185 3.35 19.91 1.30
CA PRO A 185 4.79 20.10 1.11
C PRO A 185 5.26 19.35 -0.14
N ASP A 186 6.11 20.00 -0.89
CA ASP A 186 6.77 19.40 -2.05
C ASP A 186 8.03 18.58 -1.64
N LYS A 187 8.65 17.95 -2.62
CA LYS A 187 9.85 17.16 -2.43
C LYS A 187 11.03 18.04 -1.97
N ASP A 188 11.09 19.28 -2.40
CA ASP A 188 12.17 20.20 -2.01
C ASP A 188 12.07 20.59 -0.53
N THR A 189 10.87 20.65 0.01
CA THR A 189 10.61 20.93 1.43
C THR A 189 10.92 19.72 2.32
N THR A 190 10.56 18.53 1.90
CA THR A 190 10.61 17.31 2.74
C THR A 190 11.81 16.41 2.44
N GLY A 191 12.48 16.64 1.32
CA GLY A 191 13.53 15.75 0.79
C GLY A 191 12.99 14.48 0.16
N LEU A 192 11.70 14.15 0.37
CA LEU A 192 11.04 12.96 -0.15
C LEU A 192 9.67 13.32 -0.75
N GLY A 193 9.29 12.63 -1.81
CA GLY A 193 7.95 12.74 -2.38
C GLY A 193 6.87 12.04 -1.53
N LYS A 194 5.61 12.34 -1.82
CA LYS A 194 4.44 11.74 -1.14
C LYS A 194 4.39 10.21 -1.26
N GLU A 195 5.04 9.64 -2.26
CA GLU A 195 5.16 8.20 -2.49
C GLU A 195 5.94 7.45 -1.40
N PHE A 196 6.65 8.19 -0.55
CA PHE A 196 7.39 7.68 0.62
C PHE A 196 6.69 7.95 1.95
N ILE A 197 5.46 8.45 1.91
CA ILE A 197 4.73 8.88 3.10
C ILE A 197 3.54 7.96 3.34
N ILE A 198 3.37 7.54 4.59
CA ILE A 198 2.18 6.85 5.12
C ILE A 198 1.70 7.65 6.32
N PHE A 199 0.44 8.06 6.32
CA PHE A 199 -0.17 8.68 7.50
C PHE A 199 -0.36 7.64 8.60
N ASN A 200 -0.04 8.00 9.84
CA ASN A 200 -0.15 7.13 11.02
C ASN A 200 0.67 5.83 10.85
N HIS A 201 1.92 5.96 10.36
CA HIS A 201 2.80 4.83 10.08
C HIS A 201 3.00 3.91 11.29
N ASP A 202 3.03 4.46 12.51
CA ASP A 202 3.20 3.71 13.76
C ASP A 202 2.15 2.61 13.93
N ALA A 203 0.95 2.75 13.35
CA ALA A 203 -0.08 1.72 13.39
C ALA A 203 0.36 0.40 12.74
N LEU A 204 1.32 0.44 11.80
CA LEU A 204 1.88 -0.75 11.17
C LEU A 204 2.72 -1.60 12.13
N GLU A 205 3.25 -0.99 13.17
CA GLU A 205 4.07 -1.67 14.20
C GLU A 205 3.21 -2.07 15.41
N MET A 206 2.17 -1.27 15.71
CA MET A 206 1.37 -1.41 16.93
C MET A 206 0.23 -2.41 16.82
N TYR A 207 -0.29 -2.68 15.62
CA TYR A 207 -1.52 -3.46 15.45
C TYR A 207 -1.39 -4.63 14.49
N GLU A 208 -1.97 -5.76 14.83
CA GLU A 208 -2.07 -6.92 13.93
C GLU A 208 -3.12 -6.76 12.81
N SER A 209 -4.01 -5.78 12.92
CA SER A 209 -5.08 -5.52 11.96
C SER A 209 -5.20 -4.03 11.71
N VAL A 210 -5.01 -3.61 10.46
CA VAL A 210 -4.93 -2.21 10.05
C VAL A 210 -5.90 -1.93 8.90
N TYR A 211 -6.50 -0.73 8.92
CA TYR A 211 -7.32 -0.19 7.85
C TYR A 211 -6.46 0.67 6.94
N ILE A 212 -6.58 0.50 5.62
CA ILE A 212 -5.88 1.31 4.62
C ILE A 212 -6.88 2.24 3.96
N CYS A 213 -6.70 3.54 4.11
CA CYS A 213 -7.51 4.60 3.51
C CYS A 213 -6.75 5.35 2.42
N GLU A 214 -7.48 6.11 1.58
CA GLU A 214 -6.86 6.98 0.59
C GLU A 214 -6.25 8.23 1.24
N GLY A 215 -7.00 8.93 2.07
CA GLY A 215 -6.62 10.20 2.68
C GLY A 215 -6.68 10.22 4.21
N ALA A 216 -5.96 11.18 4.82
CA ALA A 216 -5.84 11.29 6.27
C ALA A 216 -7.17 11.47 7.00
N LEU A 217 -8.13 12.24 6.46
CA LEU A 217 -9.45 12.41 7.09
C LEU A 217 -10.21 11.10 7.18
N ASN A 218 -10.11 10.24 6.16
CA ASN A 218 -10.72 8.91 6.18
C ASN A 218 -10.08 8.03 7.25
N ALA A 219 -8.73 8.07 7.38
CA ALA A 219 -8.03 7.33 8.43
C ALA A 219 -8.38 7.85 9.83
N LEU A 220 -8.41 9.18 10.02
CA LEU A 220 -8.83 9.82 11.27
C LEU A 220 -10.25 9.41 11.70
N THR A 221 -11.17 9.22 10.74
CA THR A 221 -12.54 8.75 11.01
C THR A 221 -12.54 7.35 11.62
N LEU A 222 -11.68 6.46 11.17
CA LEU A 222 -11.59 5.10 11.69
C LEU A 222 -10.78 5.00 12.99
N GLY A 223 -9.84 5.93 13.21
CA GLY A 223 -9.04 6.06 14.42
C GLY A 223 -7.68 5.37 14.33
N GLU A 224 -7.11 5.01 15.46
CA GLU A 224 -5.70 4.65 15.66
C GLU A 224 -5.18 3.51 14.76
N ARG A 225 -6.06 2.58 14.37
CA ARG A 225 -5.69 1.44 13.50
C ARG A 225 -5.76 1.75 12.00
N ALA A 226 -5.95 2.99 11.63
CA ALA A 226 -6.10 3.36 10.24
C ALA A 226 -4.89 4.17 9.76
N ILE A 227 -4.41 3.82 8.57
CA ILE A 227 -3.35 4.50 7.85
C ILE A 227 -3.90 5.10 6.56
N ALA A 228 -3.18 6.06 5.98
CA ALA A 228 -3.54 6.59 4.65
C ALA A 228 -2.32 6.71 3.72
N MET A 229 -2.58 6.49 2.41
CA MET A 229 -1.56 6.33 1.36
C MET A 229 -1.29 7.60 0.54
N MET A 230 -1.87 8.76 0.90
CA MET A 230 -1.72 10.02 0.16
C MET A 230 -2.26 10.00 -1.27
N GLY A 231 -3.23 9.15 -1.54
CA GLY A 231 -3.90 9.01 -2.82
C GLY A 231 -4.22 7.55 -3.14
N LYS A 232 -4.93 7.34 -4.26
CA LYS A 232 -5.39 6.01 -4.68
C LYS A 232 -4.28 5.11 -5.25
N ALA A 233 -3.24 5.69 -5.87
CA ALA A 233 -2.10 4.95 -6.39
C ALA A 233 -1.07 4.73 -5.27
N VAL A 234 -0.88 3.47 -4.87
CA VAL A 234 0.07 3.08 -3.82
C VAL A 234 1.42 2.75 -4.44
N SER A 235 2.49 3.37 -3.94
CA SER A 235 3.85 3.21 -4.45
C SER A 235 4.47 1.86 -4.06
N SER A 236 5.55 1.48 -4.75
CA SER A 236 6.32 0.27 -4.38
C SER A 236 6.91 0.38 -2.98
N TYR A 237 7.37 1.56 -2.56
CA TYR A 237 7.84 1.79 -1.20
C TYR A 237 6.74 1.52 -0.16
N GLN A 238 5.57 2.13 -0.34
CA GLN A 238 4.44 1.94 0.57
C GLN A 238 4.00 0.48 0.64
N ILE A 239 3.99 -0.24 -0.50
CA ILE A 239 3.68 -1.68 -0.53
C ILE A 239 4.72 -2.47 0.27
N ASN A 240 6.01 -2.15 0.14
CA ASN A 240 7.07 -2.81 0.89
C ASN A 240 6.92 -2.58 2.40
N GLU A 241 6.58 -1.37 2.83
CA GLU A 241 6.29 -1.08 4.24
C GLU A 241 5.11 -1.93 4.78
N LEU A 242 4.03 -2.07 4.00
CA LEU A 242 2.92 -2.94 4.36
C LEU A 242 3.35 -4.42 4.47
N LEU A 243 4.15 -4.90 3.53
CA LEU A 243 4.61 -6.29 3.49
C LEU A 243 5.59 -6.61 4.61
N LYS A 244 6.52 -5.70 4.92
CA LYS A 244 7.53 -5.84 5.99
C LYS A 244 6.92 -5.73 7.40
N SER A 245 5.79 -5.02 7.54
CA SER A 245 5.15 -4.79 8.84
C SER A 245 4.70 -6.10 9.51
N PRO A 246 4.63 -6.17 10.86
CA PRO A 246 4.06 -7.31 11.59
C PRO A 246 2.55 -7.46 11.45
N VAL A 247 1.88 -6.56 10.73
CA VAL A 247 0.44 -6.61 10.48
C VAL A 247 0.06 -7.91 9.79
N LYS A 248 -0.93 -8.61 10.33
CA LYS A 248 -1.45 -9.88 9.80
C LYS A 248 -2.66 -9.68 8.87
N ARG A 249 -3.41 -8.61 9.07
CA ARG A 249 -4.70 -8.38 8.40
C ARG A 249 -4.83 -6.93 7.92
N PHE A 250 -5.11 -6.76 6.64
CA PHE A 250 -5.44 -5.46 6.07
C PHE A 250 -6.90 -5.40 5.61
N THR A 251 -7.55 -4.29 5.90
CA THR A 251 -8.84 -3.93 5.33
C THR A 251 -8.64 -2.68 4.48
N ILE A 252 -8.82 -2.80 3.17
CA ILE A 252 -8.62 -1.73 2.20
C ILE A 252 -9.95 -1.00 2.00
N LEU A 253 -9.93 0.31 2.23
CA LEU A 253 -11.08 1.22 2.25
C LEU A 253 -10.72 2.49 1.46
N LEU A 254 -10.44 2.33 0.16
CA LEU A 254 -10.24 3.48 -0.73
C LEU A 254 -11.60 4.09 -1.13
N ASP A 255 -11.58 5.28 -1.66
CA ASP A 255 -12.79 6.00 -2.08
C ASP A 255 -13.53 5.23 -3.17
N SER A 256 -14.83 5.50 -3.36
CA SER A 256 -15.68 4.72 -4.25
C SER A 256 -15.26 4.77 -5.74
N ASP A 257 -14.53 5.80 -6.15
CA ASP A 257 -13.96 5.94 -7.52
C ASP A 257 -12.62 5.21 -7.68
N ALA A 258 -12.06 4.63 -6.60
CA ALA A 258 -10.76 3.97 -6.58
C ALA A 258 -10.85 2.43 -6.47
N LYS A 259 -11.99 1.83 -6.83
CA LYS A 259 -12.26 0.38 -6.69
C LYS A 259 -11.17 -0.49 -7.31
N LEU A 260 -10.74 -0.19 -8.54
CA LEU A 260 -9.71 -0.94 -9.23
C LEU A 260 -8.33 -0.81 -8.56
N TYR A 261 -8.01 0.36 -8.03
CA TYR A 261 -6.77 0.57 -7.26
C TYR A 261 -6.78 -0.24 -5.97
N ALA A 262 -7.93 -0.30 -5.27
CA ALA A 262 -8.10 -1.10 -4.06
C ALA A 262 -7.88 -2.60 -4.33
N ILE A 263 -8.46 -3.13 -5.41
CA ILE A 263 -8.28 -4.53 -5.81
C ILE A 263 -6.82 -4.80 -6.20
N ASN A 264 -6.19 -3.91 -6.97
CA ASN A 264 -4.80 -4.06 -7.36
C ASN A 264 -3.85 -4.04 -6.15
N LEU A 265 -4.11 -3.21 -5.14
CA LEU A 265 -3.38 -3.24 -3.87
C LEU A 265 -3.61 -4.58 -3.14
N ALA A 266 -4.87 -5.03 -3.04
CA ALA A 266 -5.19 -6.30 -2.41
C ALA A 266 -4.47 -7.49 -3.08
N LEU A 267 -4.42 -7.52 -4.42
CA LEU A 267 -3.71 -8.55 -5.18
C LEU A 267 -2.20 -8.60 -4.89
N LYS A 268 -1.59 -7.46 -4.57
CA LYS A 268 -0.18 -7.38 -4.17
C LYS A 268 0.07 -7.89 -2.75
N LEU A 269 -0.94 -7.83 -1.87
CA LEU A 269 -0.81 -8.17 -0.45
C LEU A 269 -1.33 -9.56 -0.10
N VAL A 270 -2.33 -10.08 -0.81
CA VAL A 270 -3.13 -11.25 -0.41
C VAL A 270 -2.34 -12.54 -0.24
N ASN A 271 -1.20 -12.66 -0.92
CA ASN A 271 -0.34 -13.84 -0.80
C ASN A 271 0.50 -13.86 0.48
N PHE A 272 0.64 -12.73 1.15
CA PHE A 272 1.47 -12.54 2.34
C PHE A 272 0.65 -12.20 3.59
N LYS A 273 -0.50 -11.56 3.39
CA LYS A 273 -1.35 -10.99 4.44
C LYS A 273 -2.80 -11.39 4.18
N ARG A 274 -3.60 -11.48 5.23
CA ARG A 274 -5.05 -11.62 5.07
C ARG A 274 -5.62 -10.27 4.66
N VAL A 275 -6.30 -10.21 3.52
CA VAL A 275 -6.78 -8.95 2.94
C VAL A 275 -8.27 -9.00 2.70
N LYS A 276 -8.96 -7.90 2.92
CA LYS A 276 -10.29 -7.66 2.40
C LYS A 276 -10.43 -6.25 1.84
N VAL A 277 -11.16 -6.13 0.74
CA VAL A 277 -11.51 -4.86 0.11
C VAL A 277 -12.95 -4.55 0.46
N VAL A 278 -13.18 -3.36 0.97
CA VAL A 278 -14.52 -2.87 1.33
C VAL A 278 -14.79 -1.62 0.50
N PHE A 279 -15.86 -1.64 -0.26
CA PHE A 279 -16.24 -0.52 -1.10
C PHE A 279 -17.29 0.35 -0.39
N PRO A 280 -16.99 1.64 -0.15
CA PRO A 280 -18.02 2.60 0.17
C PRO A 280 -19.08 2.63 -0.95
N PRO A 281 -20.36 2.95 -0.64
CA PRO A 281 -21.35 3.22 -1.66
C PRO A 281 -20.89 4.32 -2.62
N ASP A 282 -21.34 4.26 -3.88
CA ASP A 282 -20.93 5.20 -4.91
C ASP A 282 -21.17 6.66 -4.49
N GLY A 283 -20.20 7.52 -4.76
CA GLY A 283 -20.20 8.92 -4.38
C GLY A 283 -19.82 9.21 -2.91
N ASN A 284 -19.56 8.20 -2.09
CA ASN A 284 -19.19 8.37 -0.69
C ASN A 284 -17.75 7.94 -0.44
N ASP A 285 -17.13 8.55 0.58
CA ASP A 285 -15.91 8.11 1.19
C ASP A 285 -16.13 7.62 2.63
N VAL A 286 -15.08 7.16 3.30
CA VAL A 286 -15.14 6.68 4.69
C VAL A 286 -15.58 7.78 5.66
N ASN A 287 -15.16 9.03 5.45
CA ASN A 287 -15.51 10.13 6.31
C ASN A 287 -16.99 10.54 6.14
N ASP A 288 -17.52 10.50 4.90
CA ASP A 288 -18.93 10.78 4.62
C ASP A 288 -19.85 9.75 5.29
N LEU A 289 -19.46 8.46 5.28
CA LEU A 289 -20.20 7.39 5.95
C LEU A 289 -20.11 7.48 7.47
N GLY A 290 -19.02 7.99 8.00
CA GLY A 290 -18.65 7.95 9.39
C GLY A 290 -18.25 6.55 9.87
N LYS A 291 -17.59 6.49 11.03
CA LYS A 291 -17.02 5.25 11.60
C LYS A 291 -18.06 4.13 11.76
N LYS A 292 -19.23 4.43 12.32
CA LYS A 292 -20.27 3.43 12.63
C LYS A 292 -20.74 2.68 11.37
N ASN A 293 -21.05 3.41 10.30
CA ASN A 293 -21.55 2.79 9.06
C ASN A 293 -20.45 2.08 8.29
N THR A 294 -19.24 2.66 8.24
CA THR A 294 -18.07 2.00 7.66
C THR A 294 -17.80 0.66 8.34
N MET A 295 -17.85 0.60 9.68
CA MET A 295 -17.61 -0.64 10.40
C MET A 295 -18.69 -1.70 10.12
N LYS A 296 -19.95 -1.33 9.86
CA LYS A 296 -20.97 -2.29 9.41
C LYS A 296 -20.59 -2.94 8.09
N LEU A 297 -20.05 -2.17 7.14
CA LEU A 297 -19.57 -2.72 5.85
C LEU A 297 -18.35 -3.62 6.06
N VAL A 298 -17.41 -3.21 6.90
CA VAL A 298 -16.22 -3.99 7.25
C VAL A 298 -16.59 -5.35 7.83
N TYR A 299 -17.57 -5.42 8.74
CA TYR A 299 -18.01 -6.68 9.35
C TYR A 299 -18.76 -7.60 8.38
N LYS A 300 -19.51 -7.05 7.45
CA LYS A 300 -20.21 -7.82 6.41
C LYS A 300 -19.26 -8.39 5.35
N THR A 301 -18.10 -7.77 5.13
CA THR A 301 -17.14 -8.20 4.10
C THR A 301 -16.21 -9.27 4.65
N ARG A 302 -16.11 -10.40 3.95
CA ARG A 302 -15.18 -11.49 4.27
C ARG A 302 -13.77 -11.18 3.73
N TYR A 303 -12.77 -11.82 4.33
CA TYR A 303 -11.42 -11.85 3.75
C TYR A 303 -11.46 -12.61 2.42
N GLN A 304 -10.78 -12.06 1.43
CA GLN A 304 -10.77 -12.56 0.06
C GLN A 304 -9.49 -13.36 -0.20
N GLU A 305 -9.63 -14.38 -1.04
CA GLU A 305 -8.50 -15.10 -1.62
C GLU A 305 -8.11 -14.46 -2.96
N TYR A 306 -6.95 -14.80 -3.48
CA TYR A 306 -6.47 -14.29 -4.77
C TYR A 306 -7.49 -14.49 -5.90
N LYS A 307 -8.09 -15.69 -5.97
CA LYS A 307 -9.13 -16.01 -6.98
C LYS A 307 -10.37 -15.10 -6.89
N ASP A 308 -10.77 -14.72 -5.66
CA ASP A 308 -11.94 -13.86 -5.46
C ASP A 308 -11.65 -12.44 -5.93
N LEU A 309 -10.43 -11.93 -5.65
CA LEU A 309 -9.97 -10.63 -6.12
C LEU A 309 -9.85 -10.56 -7.64
N ILE A 310 -9.37 -11.62 -8.30
CA ILE A 310 -9.34 -11.69 -9.77
C ILE A 310 -10.74 -11.68 -10.36
N LYS A 311 -11.69 -12.46 -9.81
CA LYS A 311 -13.10 -12.44 -10.25
C LYS A 311 -13.69 -11.03 -10.11
N LEU A 312 -13.45 -10.41 -8.95
CA LEU A 312 -13.93 -9.05 -8.67
C LEU A 312 -13.32 -8.03 -9.63
N LYS A 313 -12.01 -8.15 -9.94
CA LYS A 313 -11.35 -7.29 -10.93
C LYS A 313 -11.98 -7.43 -12.32
N ASN A 314 -12.18 -8.67 -12.77
CA ASN A 314 -12.74 -8.95 -14.11
C ASN A 314 -14.21 -8.49 -14.25
N SER A 315 -14.97 -8.41 -13.15
CA SER A 315 -16.34 -7.90 -13.17
C SER A 315 -16.43 -6.37 -13.25
N MET A 316 -15.30 -5.65 -13.17
CA MET A 316 -15.23 -4.18 -13.21
C MET A 316 -14.60 -3.64 -14.49
N ILE A 317 -14.10 -4.51 -15.35
CA ILE A 317 -13.57 -4.21 -16.69
C ILE A 317 -14.62 -4.58 -17.74
#